data_36a55a5d953d39ee64726e88cd303a4f
#
_entry.id   36a55a5d953d39ee64726e88cd303a4f
#
_cell.length_a   1.000
_cell.length_b   1.000
_cell.length_c   1.000
_cell.angle_alpha   90.00
_cell.angle_beta   90.00
_cell.angle_gamma   90.00
#
_symmetry.space_group_name_H-M   'P 1'
#
loop_
_entity.id
_entity.type
_entity.pdbx_description
1 polymer ?
#
loop_
_entity_poly.entity_id
_entity_poly.type
_entity_poly.pdbx_seq_one_letter_code
_entity_poly.pdbx_strand_id
1 'polypeptide(L)'
;TKSIAPTPYDDLKCAWQLEENRKILVAKHEGRVIAASYFRFSRGGVVEYAGNNSDPEFLHLKPNDLLMWESIKWACDSGFPKFSMGGSHTFLQRFGGEIVNTYRYQVDLSWLKTNRLKNNAKSLFLGLYRAIPNDLRQKAKRHLGIRSGSINPDSSASKD
;
A
#
# COMPACT_ATOMS: atom_id res chain seq x y z
N THR A 1 11.50 -2.35 9.27
CA THR A 1 11.27 -1.29 8.27
C THR A 1 11.87 -1.77 6.96
N LYS A 2 11.05 -2.00 5.93
CA LYS A 2 11.58 -2.25 4.58
C LYS A 2 12.15 -0.93 4.08
N SER A 3 13.46 -0.86 3.90
CA SER A 3 14.11 0.22 3.18
C SER A 3 13.68 0.10 1.70
N ILE A 4 12.75 0.94 1.30
CA ILE A 4 12.35 1.06 -0.11
C ILE A 4 13.27 2.12 -0.71
N ALA A 5 13.96 1.78 -1.79
CA ALA A 5 14.78 2.74 -2.51
C ALA A 5 13.91 3.94 -2.95
N PRO A 6 14.42 5.17 -2.84
CA PRO A 6 13.68 6.34 -3.32
C PRO A 6 13.38 6.21 -4.81
N THR A 7 12.18 6.61 -5.21
CA THR A 7 11.83 6.70 -6.63
C THR A 7 12.72 7.76 -7.31
N PRO A 8 13.32 7.47 -8.47
CA PRO A 8 14.13 8.44 -9.20
C PRO A 8 13.36 9.74 -9.46
N TYR A 9 14.04 10.88 -9.42
CA TYR A 9 13.39 12.18 -9.58
C TYR A 9 12.68 12.34 -10.93
N ASP A 10 13.24 11.79 -12.00
CA ASP A 10 12.63 11.86 -13.34
C ASP A 10 11.30 11.10 -13.41
N ASP A 11 11.19 9.96 -12.73
CA ASP A 11 9.92 9.22 -12.61
C ASP A 11 8.88 10.02 -11.81
N LEU A 12 9.31 10.74 -10.76
CA LEU A 12 8.44 11.64 -9.99
C LEU A 12 7.99 12.83 -10.85
N LYS A 13 8.88 13.39 -11.67
CA LYS A 13 8.57 14.50 -12.58
C LYS A 13 7.52 14.10 -13.62
N CYS A 14 7.64 12.91 -14.20
CA CYS A 14 6.61 12.38 -15.10
C CYS A 14 5.25 12.21 -14.40
N ALA A 15 5.25 11.76 -13.13
CA ALA A 15 4.03 11.67 -12.33
C ALA A 15 3.44 13.05 -11.99
N TRP A 16 4.26 14.08 -11.87
CA TRP A 16 3.85 15.45 -11.59
C TRP A 16 3.08 16.09 -12.75
N GLN A 17 3.34 15.69 -13.97
CA GLN A 17 2.59 16.15 -15.16
C GLN A 17 1.09 15.78 -15.12
N LEU A 18 0.67 14.97 -14.16
CA LEU A 18 -0.72 14.60 -13.89
C LEU A 18 -1.33 15.40 -12.73
N GLU A 19 -0.93 16.64 -12.53
CA GLU A 19 -1.38 17.52 -11.43
C GLU A 19 -2.89 17.63 -11.29
N GLU A 20 -3.60 17.62 -12.40
CA GLU A 20 -5.06 17.79 -12.43
C GLU A 20 -5.84 16.73 -11.64
N ASN A 21 -5.19 15.60 -11.31
CA ASN A 21 -5.82 14.49 -10.61
C ASN A 21 -5.00 13.94 -9.44
N ARG A 22 -4.08 14.77 -8.91
CA ARG A 22 -3.20 14.39 -7.79
C ARG A 22 -3.14 15.49 -6.74
N LYS A 23 -3.02 15.08 -5.48
CA LYS A 23 -2.84 15.96 -4.33
C LYS A 23 -1.79 15.39 -3.41
N ILE A 24 -0.88 16.25 -2.95
CA ILE A 24 0.06 15.91 -1.90
C ILE A 24 -0.23 16.84 -0.72
N LEU A 25 -0.38 16.26 0.46
CA LEU A 25 -0.43 16.98 1.72
C LEU A 25 0.83 16.68 2.51
N VAL A 26 1.41 17.68 3.14
CA VAL A 26 2.61 17.54 3.97
C VAL A 26 2.34 18.05 5.39
N ALA A 27 2.82 17.31 6.38
CA ALA A 27 2.87 17.77 7.76
C ALA A 27 4.27 18.33 8.04
N LYS A 28 4.31 19.51 8.68
CA LYS A 28 5.55 20.16 9.09
C LYS A 28 5.58 20.34 10.60
N HIS A 29 6.75 20.15 11.18
CA HIS A 29 7.05 20.47 12.57
C HIS A 29 8.32 21.32 12.61
N GLU A 30 8.25 22.50 13.22
CA GLU A 30 9.37 23.45 13.28
C GLU A 30 10.03 23.74 11.91
N GLY A 31 9.22 23.87 10.86
CA GLY A 31 9.67 24.11 9.49
C GLY A 31 10.16 22.88 8.72
N ARG A 32 10.42 21.75 9.38
CA ARG A 32 10.81 20.46 8.76
C ARG A 32 9.58 19.67 8.32
N VAL A 33 9.61 19.10 7.11
CA VAL A 33 8.60 18.16 6.66
C VAL A 33 8.83 16.83 7.38
N ILE A 34 7.83 16.38 8.17
CA ILE A 34 7.88 15.16 8.97
C ILE A 34 7.01 14.02 8.41
N ALA A 35 6.04 14.34 7.55
CA ALA A 35 5.26 13.34 6.84
C ALA A 35 4.66 13.94 5.57
N ALA A 36 4.34 13.05 4.63
CA ALA A 36 3.64 13.39 3.40
C ALA A 36 2.65 12.29 3.04
N SER A 37 1.46 12.67 2.57
CA SER A 37 0.45 11.78 2.03
C SER A 37 0.10 12.19 0.61
N TYR A 38 -0.17 11.19 -0.21
CA TYR A 38 -0.39 11.33 -1.62
C TYR A 38 -1.73 10.73 -2.02
N PHE A 39 -2.50 11.49 -2.78
CA PHE A 39 -3.86 11.17 -3.19
C PHE A 39 -4.00 11.24 -4.70
N ARG A 40 -4.84 10.39 -5.26
CA ARG A 40 -5.31 10.43 -6.64
C ARG A 40 -6.81 10.74 -6.63
N PHE A 41 -7.29 11.48 -7.60
CA PHE A 41 -8.71 11.77 -7.69
C PHE A 41 -9.15 11.95 -9.15
N SER A 42 -10.44 11.80 -9.39
CA SER A 42 -11.09 12.18 -10.66
C SER A 42 -12.14 13.24 -10.37
N ARG A 43 -12.30 14.22 -11.27
CA ARG A 43 -13.30 15.28 -11.11
C ARG A 43 -14.70 14.66 -10.97
N GLY A 44 -15.42 15.05 -9.91
CA GLY A 44 -16.76 14.53 -9.59
C GLY A 44 -16.79 13.04 -9.18
N GLY A 45 -15.62 12.41 -9.00
CA GLY A 45 -15.50 11.00 -8.68
C GLY A 45 -14.97 10.74 -7.28
N VAL A 46 -14.02 9.82 -7.18
CA VAL A 46 -13.47 9.32 -5.91
C VAL A 46 -12.10 9.93 -5.67
N VAL A 47 -11.84 10.37 -4.43
CA VAL A 47 -10.49 10.60 -3.93
C VAL A 47 -9.96 9.26 -3.40
N GLU A 48 -8.79 8.85 -3.85
CA GLU A 48 -8.12 7.63 -3.41
C GLU A 48 -6.84 7.97 -2.63
N TYR A 49 -6.75 7.49 -1.40
CA TYR A 49 -5.50 7.51 -0.65
C TYR A 49 -4.52 6.53 -1.27
N ALA A 50 -3.45 7.03 -1.86
CA ALA A 50 -2.51 6.23 -2.65
C ALA A 50 -1.25 5.85 -1.88
N GLY A 51 -0.92 6.58 -0.83
CA GLY A 51 0.20 6.25 0.04
C GLY A 51 0.62 7.38 0.96
N ASN A 52 1.49 7.04 1.92
CA ASN A 52 2.13 7.99 2.81
C ASN A 52 3.54 7.56 3.16
N ASN A 53 4.33 8.56 3.55
CA ASN A 53 5.61 8.37 4.20
C ASN A 53 5.70 9.32 5.39
N SER A 54 6.31 8.86 6.47
CA SER A 54 6.55 9.67 7.67
C SER A 54 7.92 9.38 8.25
N ASP A 55 8.52 10.40 8.83
CA ASP A 55 9.77 10.28 9.55
C ASP A 55 9.53 9.50 10.86
N PRO A 56 10.25 8.39 11.08
CA PRO A 56 10.08 7.56 12.28
C PRO A 56 10.30 8.33 13.59
N GLU A 57 11.15 9.35 13.60
CA GLU A 57 11.45 10.14 14.80
C GLU A 57 10.22 10.92 15.30
N PHE A 58 9.32 11.29 14.38
CA PHE A 58 8.15 12.14 14.66
C PHE A 58 6.82 11.38 14.72
N LEU A 59 6.85 10.03 14.73
CA LEU A 59 5.62 9.23 14.80
C LEU A 59 4.80 9.49 16.06
N HIS A 60 5.45 9.91 17.15
CA HIS A 60 4.80 10.27 18.41
C HIS A 60 3.86 11.48 18.27
N LEU A 61 4.08 12.36 17.30
CA LEU A 61 3.21 13.49 16.95
C LEU A 61 2.00 13.09 16.10
N LYS A 62 1.91 11.81 15.69
CA LYS A 62 0.80 11.26 14.88
C LYS A 62 0.55 12.03 13.57
N PRO A 63 1.58 12.37 12.79
CA PRO A 63 1.42 13.19 11.59
C PRO A 63 0.51 12.54 10.54
N ASN A 64 0.45 11.21 10.49
CA ASN A 64 -0.40 10.48 9.56
C ASN A 64 -1.90 10.62 9.90
N ASP A 65 -2.23 10.73 11.18
CA ASP A 65 -3.61 10.98 11.63
C ASP A 65 -4.07 12.37 11.17
N LEU A 66 -3.22 13.38 11.37
CA LEU A 66 -3.48 14.75 10.91
C LEU A 66 -3.65 14.80 9.39
N LEU A 67 -2.73 14.21 8.64
CA LEU A 67 -2.79 14.21 7.16
C LEU A 67 -4.03 13.51 6.64
N MET A 68 -4.45 12.41 7.23
CA MET A 68 -5.67 11.70 6.85
C MET A 68 -6.89 12.57 7.13
N TRP A 69 -6.98 13.17 8.31
CA TRP A 69 -8.09 14.03 8.67
C TRP A 69 -8.21 15.24 7.74
N GLU A 70 -7.10 15.95 7.49
CA GLU A 70 -7.08 17.11 6.60
C GLU A 70 -7.40 16.74 5.15
N SER A 71 -7.03 15.53 4.72
CA SER A 71 -7.39 15.04 3.38
C SER A 71 -8.88 14.76 3.23
N ILE A 72 -9.52 14.22 4.27
CA ILE A 72 -10.97 13.99 4.28
C ILE A 72 -11.70 15.34 4.24
N LYS A 73 -11.29 16.30 5.08
CA LYS A 73 -11.84 17.66 5.07
C LYS A 73 -11.72 18.30 3.68
N TRP A 74 -10.51 18.30 3.12
CA TRP A 74 -10.28 18.81 1.77
C TRP A 74 -11.18 18.14 0.73
N ALA A 75 -11.37 16.83 0.78
CA ALA A 75 -12.23 16.12 -0.14
C ALA A 75 -13.69 16.55 -0.01
N CYS A 76 -14.19 16.72 1.23
CA CYS A 76 -15.53 17.22 1.51
C CYS A 76 -15.71 18.66 0.99
N ASP A 77 -14.78 19.56 1.31
CA ASP A 77 -14.83 20.97 0.92
C ASP A 77 -14.74 21.15 -0.61
N SER A 78 -14.03 20.20 -1.28
CA SER A 78 -13.92 20.18 -2.75
C SER A 78 -15.11 19.49 -3.44
N GLY A 79 -16.12 19.02 -2.69
CA GLY A 79 -17.34 18.43 -3.24
C GLY A 79 -17.17 17.02 -3.79
N PHE A 80 -16.14 16.27 -3.35
CA PHE A 80 -15.99 14.88 -3.76
C PHE A 80 -17.03 13.99 -3.07
N PRO A 81 -17.78 13.17 -3.82
CA PRO A 81 -18.84 12.32 -3.25
C PRO A 81 -18.32 11.12 -2.45
N LYS A 82 -17.07 10.71 -2.70
CA LYS A 82 -16.47 9.52 -2.07
C LYS A 82 -14.98 9.71 -1.80
N PHE A 83 -14.54 9.17 -0.66
CA PHE A 83 -13.14 9.09 -0.27
C PHE A 83 -12.78 7.62 -0.02
N SER A 84 -11.85 7.07 -0.82
CA SER A 84 -11.35 5.71 -0.66
C SER A 84 -10.06 5.72 0.16
N MET A 85 -10.06 5.07 1.29
CA MET A 85 -8.89 4.95 2.15
C MET A 85 -7.91 3.86 1.69
N GLY A 86 -8.20 3.16 0.58
CA GLY A 86 -7.29 2.23 -0.10
C GLY A 86 -7.20 0.83 0.48
N GLY A 87 -7.37 0.61 1.76
CA GLY A 87 -7.26 -0.71 2.38
C GLY A 87 -8.04 -0.81 3.69
N SER A 88 -8.17 -2.04 4.22
CA SER A 88 -8.91 -2.35 5.45
C SER A 88 -8.02 -2.34 6.70
N HIS A 89 -6.97 -1.52 6.74
CA HIS A 89 -6.09 -1.45 7.91
C HIS A 89 -6.80 -0.83 9.11
N THR A 90 -6.53 -1.36 10.30
CA THR A 90 -7.10 -0.88 11.59
C THR A 90 -6.92 0.63 11.80
N PHE A 91 -5.81 1.18 11.32
CA PHE A 91 -5.57 2.64 11.30
C PHE A 91 -6.68 3.40 10.59
N LEU A 92 -7.14 2.92 9.43
CA LEU A 92 -8.13 3.60 8.59
C LEU A 92 -9.54 3.48 9.15
N GLN A 93 -9.85 2.40 9.87
CA GLN A 93 -11.16 2.19 10.50
C GLN A 93 -11.50 3.26 11.53
N ARG A 94 -10.51 3.91 12.13
CA ARG A 94 -10.70 5.01 13.10
C ARG A 94 -11.36 6.26 12.50
N PHE A 95 -11.34 6.37 11.17
CA PHE A 95 -11.95 7.50 10.46
C PHE A 95 -13.39 7.22 10.01
N GLY A 96 -14.03 6.13 10.48
CA GLY A 96 -15.45 5.86 10.29
C GLY A 96 -15.83 5.37 8.88
N GLY A 97 -14.87 4.87 8.10
CA GLY A 97 -15.15 4.34 6.76
C GLY A 97 -15.84 2.97 6.79
N GLU A 98 -16.63 2.69 5.76
CA GLU A 98 -17.23 1.39 5.51
C GLU A 98 -16.29 0.50 4.71
N ILE A 99 -16.22 -0.80 5.06
CA ILE A 99 -15.48 -1.79 4.29
C ILE A 99 -16.35 -2.26 3.14
N VAL A 100 -15.91 -1.99 1.91
CA VAL A 100 -16.59 -2.44 0.69
C VAL A 100 -15.71 -3.43 -0.06
N ASN A 101 -16.33 -4.50 -0.57
CA ASN A 101 -15.64 -5.45 -1.42
C ASN A 101 -15.39 -4.84 -2.80
N THR A 102 -14.14 -4.85 -3.23
CA THR A 102 -13.75 -4.40 -4.57
C THR A 102 -13.20 -5.56 -5.37
N TYR A 103 -13.50 -5.58 -6.66
CA TYR A 103 -13.03 -6.63 -7.57
C TYR A 103 -11.99 -6.04 -8.51
N ARG A 104 -10.87 -6.72 -8.64
CA ARG A 104 -9.85 -6.37 -9.63
C ARG A 104 -9.98 -7.32 -10.82
N TYR A 105 -10.26 -6.75 -11.98
CA TYR A 105 -10.21 -7.49 -13.24
C TYR A 105 -8.83 -7.31 -13.86
N GLN A 106 -8.19 -8.42 -14.21
CA GLN A 106 -6.90 -8.41 -14.87
C GLN A 106 -6.95 -9.33 -16.08
N VAL A 107 -6.71 -8.75 -17.25
CA VAL A 107 -6.62 -9.50 -18.51
C VAL A 107 -5.16 -9.50 -18.94
N ASP A 108 -4.63 -10.70 -19.18
CA ASP A 108 -3.29 -10.87 -19.74
C ASP A 108 -3.40 -10.89 -21.27
N LEU A 109 -3.03 -9.78 -21.90
CA LEU A 109 -3.05 -9.60 -23.35
C LEU A 109 -1.78 -10.14 -24.03
N SER A 110 -0.82 -10.67 -23.27
CA SER A 110 0.38 -11.25 -23.84
C SER A 110 0.06 -12.56 -24.55
N TRP A 111 0.67 -12.78 -25.72
CA TRP A 111 0.50 -14.02 -26.52
C TRP A 111 0.82 -15.30 -25.72
N LEU A 112 1.85 -15.26 -24.89
CA LEU A 112 2.28 -16.40 -24.06
C LEU A 112 1.56 -16.51 -22.71
N LYS A 113 0.59 -15.62 -22.40
CA LYS A 113 -0.11 -15.57 -21.10
C LYS A 113 0.87 -15.73 -19.92
N THR A 114 1.96 -14.98 -19.96
CA THR A 114 3.11 -15.10 -19.04
C THR A 114 2.72 -14.90 -17.57
N ASN A 115 1.73 -14.06 -17.31
CA ASN A 115 1.23 -13.85 -15.96
C ASN A 115 0.51 -15.08 -15.41
N ARG A 116 -0.22 -15.81 -16.26
CA ARG A 116 -0.89 -17.06 -15.89
C ARG A 116 0.13 -18.16 -15.58
N LEU A 117 1.18 -18.25 -16.38
CA LEU A 117 2.32 -19.17 -16.15
C LEU A 117 3.05 -18.83 -14.85
N LYS A 118 3.36 -17.54 -14.59
CA LYS A 118 3.99 -17.09 -13.35
C LYS A 118 3.13 -17.38 -12.12
N ASN A 119 1.81 -17.16 -12.21
CA ASN A 119 0.91 -17.41 -11.10
C ASN A 119 0.77 -18.91 -10.81
N ASN A 120 0.71 -19.75 -11.86
CA ASN A 120 0.66 -21.20 -11.70
C ASN A 120 1.99 -21.74 -11.13
N ALA A 121 3.13 -21.26 -11.59
CA ALA A 121 4.44 -21.62 -11.05
C ALA A 121 4.59 -21.20 -9.60
N LYS A 122 4.10 -20.00 -9.25
CA LYS A 122 4.09 -19.51 -7.86
C LYS A 122 3.19 -20.35 -6.95
N SER A 123 2.01 -20.76 -7.41
CA SER A 123 1.10 -21.63 -6.64
C SER A 123 1.67 -23.02 -6.42
N LEU A 124 2.27 -23.60 -7.45
CA LEU A 124 3.00 -24.89 -7.37
C LEU A 124 4.18 -24.81 -6.40
N PHE A 125 4.98 -23.75 -6.50
CA PHE A 125 6.11 -23.53 -5.60
C PHE A 125 5.66 -23.37 -4.14
N LEU A 126 4.59 -22.60 -3.90
CA LEU A 126 4.00 -22.44 -2.56
C LEU A 126 3.42 -23.75 -2.04
N GLY A 127 2.79 -24.56 -2.90
CA GLY A 127 2.29 -25.90 -2.55
C GLY A 127 3.42 -26.83 -2.13
N LEU A 128 4.49 -26.91 -2.94
CA LEU A 128 5.69 -27.68 -2.63
C LEU A 128 6.37 -27.16 -1.33
N TYR A 129 6.49 -25.86 -1.18
CA TYR A 129 7.06 -25.27 0.02
C TYR A 129 6.25 -25.60 1.29
N ARG A 130 4.91 -25.65 1.19
CA ARG A 130 4.04 -26.05 2.30
C ARG A 130 4.14 -27.54 2.63
N ALA A 131 4.42 -28.39 1.66
CA ALA A 131 4.61 -29.83 1.85
C ALA A 131 5.94 -30.19 2.54
N ILE A 132 6.92 -29.29 2.56
CA ILE A 132 8.19 -29.51 3.25
C ILE A 132 7.97 -29.43 4.78
N PRO A 133 8.36 -30.42 5.58
CA PRO A 133 8.32 -30.39 7.03
C PRO A 133 9.03 -29.15 7.60
N ASN A 134 8.47 -28.60 8.69
CA ASN A 134 8.98 -27.36 9.30
C ASN A 134 10.46 -27.47 9.71
N ASP A 135 10.91 -28.63 10.15
CA ASP A 135 12.29 -28.87 10.59
C ASP A 135 13.28 -28.71 9.43
N LEU A 136 12.92 -29.21 8.25
CA LEU A 136 13.74 -29.05 7.05
C LEU A 136 13.77 -27.61 6.54
N ARG A 137 12.63 -26.88 6.66
CA ARG A 137 12.58 -25.45 6.34
C ARG A 137 13.47 -24.62 7.24
N GLN A 138 13.49 -24.93 8.54
CA GLN A 138 14.34 -24.25 9.52
C GLN A 138 15.83 -24.51 9.25
N LYS A 139 16.21 -25.76 8.93
CA LYS A 139 17.57 -26.11 8.55
C LYS A 139 18.03 -25.39 7.29
N ALA A 140 17.18 -25.36 6.24
CA ALA A 140 17.48 -24.65 5.00
C ALA A 140 17.66 -23.13 5.21
N LYS A 141 16.81 -22.48 6.04
CA LYS A 141 16.96 -21.06 6.38
C LYS A 141 18.27 -20.75 7.10
N ARG A 142 18.71 -21.63 8.02
CA ARG A 142 19.99 -21.46 8.73
C ARG A 142 21.18 -21.57 7.77
N HIS A 143 21.15 -22.50 6.82
CA HIS A 143 22.23 -22.69 5.84
C HIS A 143 22.33 -21.55 4.82
N LEU A 144 21.19 -20.95 4.44
CA LEU A 144 21.14 -19.87 3.46
C LEU A 144 21.32 -18.47 4.07
N GLY A 145 21.56 -18.36 5.37
CA GLY A 145 21.79 -17.08 6.05
C GLY A 145 20.61 -16.09 5.98
N ILE A 146 19.40 -16.56 5.63
CA ILE A 146 18.22 -15.73 5.50
C ILE A 146 17.72 -15.38 6.90
N ARG A 147 18.00 -14.15 7.37
CA ARG A 147 17.42 -13.61 8.61
C ARG A 147 15.89 -13.67 8.51
N SER A 148 15.27 -14.23 9.54
CA SER A 148 13.81 -14.36 9.65
C SER A 148 13.15 -12.98 9.79
N GLY A 149 12.83 -12.36 8.66
CA GLY A 149 11.80 -11.34 8.61
C GLY A 149 10.45 -12.06 8.57
N SER A 150 9.59 -11.81 9.55
CA SER A 150 8.27 -12.43 9.68
C SER A 150 7.42 -12.16 8.44
N ILE A 151 7.39 -13.11 7.52
CA ILE A 151 6.32 -13.21 6.54
C ILE A 151 5.20 -13.97 7.26
N ASN A 152 4.22 -13.26 7.74
CA ASN A 152 3.01 -13.86 8.29
C ASN A 152 2.09 -14.22 7.10
N PRO A 153 1.91 -15.52 6.76
CA PRO A 153 1.11 -15.92 5.61
C PRO A 153 -0.41 -15.96 5.90
N ASP A 154 -0.84 -15.60 7.11
CA ASP A 154 -2.21 -15.86 7.58
C ASP A 154 -3.19 -14.69 7.41
N SER A 155 -2.87 -13.67 6.62
CA SER A 155 -3.83 -12.56 6.40
C SER A 155 -4.79 -12.75 5.21
N SER A 156 -4.90 -13.95 4.65
CA SER A 156 -5.79 -14.21 3.50
C SER A 156 -6.78 -15.35 3.67
N ALA A 157 -7.10 -15.75 4.90
CA ALA A 157 -8.15 -16.75 5.14
C ALA A 157 -9.04 -16.33 6.30
N SER A 158 -10.00 -15.45 6.03
CA SER A 158 -11.29 -15.48 6.71
C SER A 158 -12.31 -15.79 5.65
N LYS A 159 -12.73 -17.05 5.63
CA LYS A 159 -13.96 -17.54 5.06
C LYS A 159 -15.06 -17.16 6.03
N ASP A 160 -16.08 -16.68 5.50
CA ASP A 160 -17.54 -16.74 5.68
C ASP A 160 -18.17 -15.40 5.36
#